data_f4e024bbd0114b932882a9fe7a6f20a8
#
_entry.id   f4e024bbd0114b932882a9fe7a6f20a8
#
_cell.length_a   1.000
_cell.length_b   1.000
_cell.length_c   1.000
_cell.angle_alpha   90.00
_cell.angle_beta   90.00
_cell.angle_gamma   90.00
#
_symmetry.space_group_name_H-M   'P 1'
#
loop_
_entity.id
_entity.type
_entity.pdbx_description
1 polymer ?
#
loop_
_entity_poly.entity_id
_entity_poly.type
_entity_poly.pdbx_seq_one_letter_code
_entity_poly.pdbx_strand_id
1 'polypeptide(L)'
;MESPKPIRRTPPKNLGLLELIRAKREWDWKPSVAELKKSFRGWHQRGYLPHFDAPGVTQFVTFQLHDSFPVTRRAEFEAILKEPDDSVKRRKLEAWLDRGHGECWLLHPDMAEIMEKILLEADGHDYRMQAWVIMPNHVHLVVDVWDVPLVKLINSWKGKSSQLANALLHRNGKFWQEDYYDTVIRDEAHLKRAIRYTEQNPVKACLAKAAREWPWSSARHRDEYERLPWQRRE
;
A
#
# COMPACT_ATOMS: atom_id res chain seq x y z
N MET A 1 12.80 -0.29 -35.81
CA MET A 1 13.40 -0.60 -34.49
C MET A 1 12.28 -1.00 -33.57
N GLU A 2 12.10 -2.30 -33.34
CA GLU A 2 11.10 -2.80 -32.38
C GLU A 2 11.57 -2.41 -30.97
N SER A 3 10.69 -1.78 -30.21
CA SER A 3 10.90 -1.54 -28.80
C SER A 3 11.14 -2.87 -28.09
N PRO A 4 12.16 -2.99 -27.20
CA PRO A 4 12.42 -4.23 -26.51
C PRO A 4 11.15 -4.63 -25.73
N LYS A 5 10.63 -5.82 -26.02
CA LYS A 5 9.52 -6.40 -25.26
C LYS A 5 9.92 -6.41 -23.79
N PRO A 6 9.07 -5.95 -22.87
CA PRO A 6 9.36 -6.00 -21.46
C PRO A 6 9.67 -7.45 -21.10
N ILE A 7 10.85 -7.68 -20.50
CA ILE A 7 11.20 -8.99 -19.97
C ILE A 7 10.18 -9.30 -18.89
N ARG A 8 9.25 -10.21 -19.20
CA ARG A 8 8.30 -10.73 -18.22
C ARG A 8 9.13 -11.38 -17.11
N ARG A 9 9.35 -10.67 -16.03
CA ARG A 9 9.83 -11.28 -14.80
C ARG A 9 8.66 -12.08 -14.27
N THR A 10 8.68 -13.38 -14.47
CA THR A 10 7.79 -14.28 -13.74
C THR A 10 8.02 -13.97 -12.26
N PRO A 11 6.97 -13.64 -11.49
CA PRO A 11 7.15 -13.50 -10.05
C PRO A 11 7.85 -14.77 -9.59
N PRO A 12 8.87 -14.69 -8.73
CA PRO A 12 9.53 -15.87 -8.21
C PRO A 12 8.41 -16.80 -7.74
N LYS A 13 8.40 -18.03 -8.24
CA LYS A 13 7.34 -19.01 -7.91
C LYS A 13 7.05 -18.83 -6.45
N ASN A 14 5.78 -18.76 -6.08
CA ASN A 14 5.28 -18.59 -4.71
C ASN A 14 5.74 -19.76 -3.80
N LEU A 15 7.04 -20.06 -3.80
CA LEU A 15 7.70 -20.88 -2.80
C LEU A 15 7.49 -20.31 -1.41
N GLY A 16 7.34 -18.99 -1.39
CA GLY A 16 7.28 -18.31 -0.15
C GLY A 16 5.96 -18.38 0.58
N LEU A 17 4.79 -18.54 -0.04
CA LEU A 17 3.58 -18.31 0.74
C LEU A 17 3.36 -19.43 1.78
N LEU A 18 3.52 -20.70 1.41
CA LEU A 18 3.43 -21.80 2.37
C LEU A 18 4.66 -21.88 3.28
N GLU A 19 5.84 -21.55 2.75
CA GLU A 19 7.07 -21.48 3.55
C GLU A 19 7.10 -20.21 4.40
N LEU A 20 6.60 -19.09 3.92
CA LEU A 20 6.38 -17.87 4.72
C LEU A 20 5.29 -18.05 5.78
N ILE A 21 4.25 -18.83 5.51
CA ILE A 21 3.24 -19.21 6.50
C ILE A 21 3.86 -20.14 7.55
N ARG A 22 4.75 -21.07 7.16
CA ARG A 22 5.53 -21.90 8.09
C ARG A 22 6.59 -21.09 8.83
N ALA A 23 7.38 -20.28 8.13
CA ALA A 23 8.34 -19.37 8.71
C ALA A 23 7.69 -18.29 9.59
N LYS A 24 6.41 -17.92 9.35
CA LYS A 24 5.65 -17.07 10.26
C LYS A 24 5.38 -17.72 11.63
N ARG A 25 5.35 -19.02 11.72
CA ARG A 25 5.34 -19.73 13.03
C ARG A 25 6.70 -19.70 13.71
N GLU A 26 7.79 -19.55 12.94
CA GLU A 26 9.17 -19.63 13.43
C GLU A 26 9.94 -18.31 13.23
N TRP A 27 9.38 -17.33 12.50
CA TRP A 27 9.94 -15.97 12.27
C TRP A 27 11.40 -15.95 11.80
N ASP A 28 11.87 -17.00 11.11
CA ASP A 28 13.28 -17.22 10.83
C ASP A 28 13.69 -17.02 9.36
N TRP A 29 12.80 -16.36 8.55
CA TRP A 29 13.21 -16.02 7.19
C TRP A 29 14.27 -14.92 7.22
N LYS A 30 15.45 -15.26 6.68
CA LYS A 30 16.59 -14.34 6.55
C LYS A 30 16.90 -14.14 5.08
N PRO A 31 17.12 -12.89 4.64
CA PRO A 31 17.49 -12.63 3.27
C PRO A 31 18.85 -13.27 2.95
N SER A 32 18.97 -13.83 1.75
CA SER A 32 20.23 -14.27 1.16
C SER A 32 21.15 -13.06 0.91
N VAL A 33 22.44 -13.33 0.63
CA VAL A 33 23.40 -12.28 0.28
C VAL A 33 22.95 -11.46 -0.94
N ALA A 34 22.30 -12.09 -1.92
CA ALA A 34 21.78 -11.42 -3.09
C ALA A 34 20.60 -10.49 -2.75
N GLU A 35 19.70 -10.92 -1.87
CA GLU A 35 18.55 -10.15 -1.41
C GLU A 35 18.99 -9.00 -0.49
N LEU A 36 20.00 -9.21 0.36
CA LEU A 36 20.62 -8.13 1.15
C LEU A 36 21.24 -7.05 0.27
N LYS A 37 21.90 -7.42 -0.84
CA LYS A 37 22.42 -6.46 -1.82
C LYS A 37 21.30 -5.63 -2.47
N LYS A 38 20.11 -6.19 -2.64
CA LYS A 38 18.90 -5.47 -3.09
C LYS A 38 18.27 -4.64 -1.99
N SER A 39 18.70 -4.79 -0.73
CA SER A 39 18.21 -4.15 0.50
C SER A 39 16.95 -4.78 1.08
N PHE A 40 16.64 -6.03 0.78
CA PHE A 40 15.63 -6.78 1.53
C PHE A 40 16.12 -7.06 2.94
N ARG A 41 15.24 -6.93 3.93
CA ARG A 41 15.61 -6.99 5.36
C ARG A 41 14.91 -8.11 6.13
N GLY A 42 13.89 -8.74 5.55
CA GLY A 42 13.01 -9.63 6.30
C GLY A 42 12.19 -8.85 7.32
N TRP A 43 12.00 -9.45 8.49
CA TRP A 43 11.36 -8.77 9.61
C TRP A 43 12.27 -7.70 10.18
N HIS A 44 11.77 -6.48 10.29
CA HIS A 44 12.47 -5.37 10.89
C HIS A 44 11.49 -4.37 11.51
N GLN A 45 11.97 -3.59 12.46
CA GLN A 45 11.22 -2.48 13.02
C GLN A 45 11.75 -1.16 12.44
N ARG A 46 10.80 -0.31 12.08
CA ARG A 46 11.05 1.07 11.71
C ARG A 46 9.95 1.92 12.35
N GLY A 47 10.33 2.79 13.28
CA GLY A 47 9.34 3.52 14.06
C GLY A 47 8.65 2.62 15.11
N TYR A 48 7.32 2.55 15.06
CA TYR A 48 6.50 1.83 16.05
C TYR A 48 5.76 0.61 15.47
N LEU A 49 6.07 0.24 14.24
CA LEU A 49 5.42 -0.90 13.58
C LEU A 49 6.44 -1.93 13.10
N PRO A 50 6.10 -3.21 13.19
CA PRO A 50 6.86 -4.26 12.53
C PRO A 50 6.57 -4.27 11.04
N HIS A 51 7.62 -4.36 10.24
CA HIS A 51 7.56 -4.48 8.78
C HIS A 51 8.16 -5.81 8.32
N PHE A 52 7.66 -6.31 7.20
CA PHE A 52 8.22 -7.47 6.54
C PHE A 52 8.62 -7.12 5.12
N ASP A 53 9.84 -7.47 4.71
CA ASP A 53 10.38 -7.11 3.42
C ASP A 53 11.10 -8.30 2.79
N ALA A 54 10.45 -8.95 1.83
CA ALA A 54 10.95 -10.09 1.08
C ALA A 54 10.49 -10.04 -0.38
N PRO A 55 11.27 -10.58 -1.32
CA PRO A 55 10.83 -10.69 -2.71
C PRO A 55 9.72 -11.74 -2.87
N GLY A 56 8.83 -11.54 -3.83
CA GLY A 56 7.78 -12.50 -4.20
C GLY A 56 6.61 -12.59 -3.22
N VAL A 57 6.45 -11.60 -2.33
CA VAL A 57 5.32 -11.56 -1.39
C VAL A 57 4.28 -10.56 -1.84
N THR A 58 3.01 -10.90 -1.61
CA THR A 58 1.91 -9.95 -1.73
C THR A 58 1.68 -9.28 -0.40
N GLN A 59 1.57 -7.95 -0.39
CA GLN A 59 1.36 -7.17 0.83
C GLN A 59 0.18 -6.22 0.68
N PHE A 60 -0.62 -6.13 1.75
CA PHE A 60 -1.55 -5.04 1.96
C PHE A 60 -0.79 -3.90 2.64
N VAL A 61 -0.90 -2.69 2.09
CA VAL A 61 -0.15 -1.53 2.56
C VAL A 61 -1.08 -0.35 2.77
N THR A 62 -0.82 0.43 3.83
CA THR A 62 -1.49 1.71 4.09
C THR A 62 -0.45 2.77 4.43
N PHE A 63 -0.53 3.93 3.79
CA PHE A 63 0.22 5.12 4.18
C PHE A 63 -0.66 6.37 4.10
N GLN A 64 -0.41 7.34 4.96
CA GLN A 64 -1.29 8.46 5.20
C GLN A 64 -0.59 9.81 5.15
N LEU A 65 -1.37 10.87 4.96
CA LEU A 65 -0.90 12.25 5.01
C LEU A 65 -0.31 12.59 6.38
N HIS A 66 0.63 13.53 6.40
CA HIS A 66 1.33 13.92 7.62
C HIS A 66 0.39 14.46 8.71
N ASP A 67 -0.64 15.16 8.31
CA ASP A 67 -1.62 15.83 9.17
C ASP A 67 -2.85 14.96 9.53
N SER A 68 -2.89 13.69 9.08
CA SER A 68 -3.95 12.74 9.44
C SER A 68 -4.01 12.44 10.96
N PHE A 69 -2.96 12.83 11.69
CA PHE A 69 -2.90 12.77 13.15
C PHE A 69 -2.68 14.18 13.72
N PRO A 70 -3.76 14.99 13.85
CA PRO A 70 -3.66 16.35 14.35
C PRO A 70 -3.08 16.39 15.77
N VAL A 71 -2.23 17.38 16.04
CA VAL A 71 -1.61 17.59 17.36
C VAL A 71 -2.67 17.70 18.47
N THR A 72 -3.82 18.30 18.16
CA THR A 72 -4.96 18.45 19.09
C THR A 72 -5.58 17.12 19.54
N ARG A 73 -5.34 16.03 18.83
CA ARG A 73 -5.83 14.68 19.15
C ARG A 73 -4.73 13.68 19.43
N ARG A 74 -3.55 14.18 19.75
CA ARG A 74 -2.35 13.36 20.00
C ARG A 74 -2.57 12.29 21.06
N ALA A 75 -3.27 12.61 22.14
CA ALA A 75 -3.53 11.67 23.23
C ALA A 75 -4.36 10.46 22.79
N GLU A 76 -5.34 10.67 21.89
CA GLU A 76 -6.14 9.57 21.32
C GLU A 76 -5.28 8.65 20.44
N PHE A 77 -4.41 9.27 19.63
CA PHE A 77 -3.48 8.53 18.78
C PHE A 77 -2.47 7.72 19.60
N GLU A 78 -1.88 8.32 20.64
CA GLU A 78 -0.95 7.62 21.55
C GLU A 78 -1.64 6.46 22.29
N ALA A 79 -2.92 6.59 22.63
CA ALA A 79 -3.70 5.51 23.20
C ALA A 79 -3.88 4.33 22.23
N ILE A 80 -4.08 4.63 20.93
CA ILE A 80 -4.13 3.60 19.89
C ILE A 80 -2.79 2.89 19.75
N LEU A 81 -1.68 3.64 19.77
CA LEU A 81 -0.34 3.05 19.65
C LEU A 81 0.04 2.13 20.81
N LYS A 82 -0.51 2.39 22.01
CA LYS A 82 -0.31 1.56 23.20
C LYS A 82 -1.11 0.26 23.22
N GLU A 83 -2.01 0.06 22.23
CA GLU A 83 -2.77 -1.20 22.09
C GLU A 83 -1.79 -2.37 21.90
N PRO A 84 -1.79 -3.38 22.79
CA PRO A 84 -0.85 -4.49 22.74
C PRO A 84 -1.15 -5.48 21.61
N ASP A 85 -2.41 -5.61 21.20
CA ASP A 85 -2.80 -6.49 20.10
C ASP A 85 -2.69 -5.74 18.77
N ASP A 86 -1.76 -6.18 17.91
CA ASP A 86 -1.49 -5.55 16.62
C ASP A 86 -2.69 -5.56 15.68
N SER A 87 -3.58 -6.55 15.79
CA SER A 87 -4.79 -6.62 14.97
C SER A 87 -5.85 -5.60 15.42
N VAL A 88 -5.95 -5.38 16.73
CA VAL A 88 -6.82 -4.36 17.32
C VAL A 88 -6.27 -2.97 17.04
N LYS A 89 -4.97 -2.79 17.23
CA LYS A 89 -4.25 -1.54 16.92
C LYS A 89 -4.51 -1.11 15.48
N ARG A 90 -4.30 -2.03 14.53
CA ARG A 90 -4.55 -1.75 13.11
C ARG A 90 -5.99 -1.33 12.85
N ARG A 91 -6.98 -2.07 13.37
CA ARG A 91 -8.40 -1.70 13.19
C ARG A 91 -8.73 -0.33 13.74
N LYS A 92 -8.15 0.04 14.89
CA LYS A 92 -8.33 1.37 15.49
C LYS A 92 -7.71 2.47 14.62
N LEU A 93 -6.53 2.22 14.04
CA LEU A 93 -5.85 3.16 13.15
C LEU A 93 -6.61 3.33 11.82
N GLU A 94 -7.09 2.24 11.24
CA GLU A 94 -7.95 2.28 10.05
C GLU A 94 -9.23 3.09 10.33
N ALA A 95 -9.94 2.79 11.44
CA ALA A 95 -11.12 3.55 11.85
C ALA A 95 -10.81 5.04 12.14
N TRP A 96 -9.61 5.36 12.55
CA TRP A 96 -9.16 6.74 12.69
C TRP A 96 -9.00 7.42 11.34
N LEU A 97 -8.33 6.78 10.39
CA LEU A 97 -8.10 7.32 9.06
C LEU A 97 -9.41 7.54 8.28
N ASP A 98 -10.36 6.60 8.41
CA ASP A 98 -11.70 6.69 7.82
C ASP A 98 -12.50 7.91 8.29
N ARG A 99 -12.14 8.52 9.44
CA ARG A 99 -12.78 9.77 9.93
C ARG A 99 -12.32 11.02 9.17
N GLY A 100 -11.33 10.92 8.29
CA GLY A 100 -10.90 12.03 7.45
C GLY A 100 -10.28 13.21 8.22
N HIS A 101 -9.43 12.94 9.19
CA HIS A 101 -8.71 14.00 9.90
C HIS A 101 -7.62 14.61 9.02
N GLY A 102 -7.33 15.91 9.26
CA GLY A 102 -6.37 16.71 8.48
C GLY A 102 -7.02 17.42 7.30
N GLU A 103 -6.20 17.98 6.43
CA GLU A 103 -6.63 18.78 5.28
C GLU A 103 -7.20 17.95 4.12
N CYS A 104 -7.06 16.63 4.19
CA CYS A 104 -7.60 15.70 3.20
C CYS A 104 -7.20 16.05 1.75
N TRP A 105 -5.96 16.45 1.51
CA TRP A 105 -5.45 16.91 0.22
C TRP A 105 -5.70 15.98 -0.95
N LEU A 106 -5.84 14.66 -0.69
CA LEU A 106 -6.13 13.67 -1.73
C LEU A 106 -7.58 13.70 -2.22
N LEU A 107 -8.47 14.52 -1.63
CA LEU A 107 -9.79 14.84 -2.20
C LEU A 107 -9.68 15.72 -3.45
N HIS A 108 -8.59 16.48 -3.58
CA HIS A 108 -8.37 17.28 -4.77
C HIS A 108 -8.14 16.36 -5.98
N PRO A 109 -8.94 16.47 -7.05
CA PRO A 109 -8.86 15.54 -8.19
C PRO A 109 -7.45 15.42 -8.78
N ASP A 110 -6.75 16.54 -8.98
CA ASP A 110 -5.40 16.54 -9.55
C ASP A 110 -4.40 15.81 -8.64
N MET A 111 -4.58 15.91 -7.32
CA MET A 111 -3.73 15.20 -6.37
C MET A 111 -3.97 13.70 -6.38
N ALA A 112 -5.22 13.28 -6.44
CA ALA A 112 -5.57 11.87 -6.53
C ALA A 112 -5.10 11.28 -7.87
N GLU A 113 -5.24 12.01 -8.98
CA GLU A 113 -4.74 11.62 -10.30
C GLU A 113 -3.22 11.48 -10.31
N ILE A 114 -2.49 12.45 -9.75
CA ILE A 114 -1.03 12.39 -9.59
C ILE A 114 -0.64 11.13 -8.81
N MET A 115 -1.32 10.86 -7.69
CA MET A 115 -1.02 9.70 -6.87
C MET A 115 -1.29 8.39 -7.61
N GLU A 116 -2.42 8.28 -8.30
CA GLU A 116 -2.76 7.09 -9.09
C GLU A 116 -1.74 6.84 -10.21
N LYS A 117 -1.36 7.89 -10.96
CA LYS A 117 -0.32 7.79 -12.00
C LYS A 117 1.01 7.27 -11.43
N ILE A 118 1.42 7.77 -10.27
CA ILE A 118 2.65 7.34 -9.60
C ILE A 118 2.57 5.87 -9.16
N LEU A 119 1.41 5.44 -8.63
CA LEU A 119 1.19 4.06 -8.21
C LEU A 119 1.20 3.07 -9.38
N LEU A 120 0.85 3.51 -10.59
CA LEU A 120 0.75 2.65 -11.76
C LEU A 120 1.96 2.76 -12.71
N GLU A 121 2.85 3.73 -12.50
CA GLU A 121 4.00 4.01 -13.38
C GLU A 121 4.90 2.80 -13.64
N ALA A 122 5.14 1.98 -12.63
CA ALA A 122 6.00 0.80 -12.73
C ALA A 122 5.23 -0.53 -12.50
N ASP A 123 3.88 -0.51 -12.60
CA ASP A 123 3.06 -1.72 -12.53
C ASP A 123 3.41 -2.66 -13.69
N GLY A 124 3.61 -3.95 -13.37
CA GLY A 124 4.06 -4.94 -14.34
C GLY A 124 5.56 -4.91 -14.65
N HIS A 125 6.33 -3.99 -14.07
CA HIS A 125 7.78 -3.90 -14.22
C HIS A 125 8.52 -4.17 -12.90
N ASP A 126 8.26 -3.40 -11.85
CA ASP A 126 8.93 -3.53 -10.55
C ASP A 126 8.06 -4.24 -9.51
N TYR A 127 6.76 -4.20 -9.69
CA TYR A 127 5.73 -4.81 -8.85
C TYR A 127 4.48 -5.09 -9.68
N ARG A 128 3.49 -5.76 -9.07
CA ARG A 128 2.14 -5.89 -9.62
C ARG A 128 1.14 -5.30 -8.65
N MET A 129 0.37 -4.30 -9.09
CA MET A 129 -0.71 -3.75 -8.30
C MET A 129 -1.96 -4.62 -8.42
N GLN A 130 -2.39 -5.21 -7.30
CA GLN A 130 -3.57 -6.06 -7.24
C GLN A 130 -4.84 -5.25 -6.93
N ALA A 131 -4.73 -4.24 -6.08
CA ALA A 131 -5.78 -3.29 -5.77
C ALA A 131 -5.20 -2.00 -5.19
N TRP A 132 -5.92 -0.88 -5.37
CA TRP A 132 -5.63 0.39 -4.70
C TRP A 132 -6.91 1.18 -4.48
N VAL A 133 -6.85 2.08 -3.51
CA VAL A 133 -7.78 3.17 -3.32
C VAL A 133 -7.07 4.37 -2.72
N ILE A 134 -7.33 5.54 -3.28
CA ILE A 134 -6.85 6.82 -2.77
C ILE A 134 -8.01 7.44 -2.01
N MET A 135 -7.88 7.47 -0.70
CA MET A 135 -8.83 8.05 0.24
C MET A 135 -8.46 9.50 0.53
N PRO A 136 -9.33 10.31 1.14
CA PRO A 136 -9.07 11.73 1.36
C PRO A 136 -7.73 12.07 2.02
N ASN A 137 -7.25 11.24 2.94
CA ASN A 137 -6.05 11.49 3.75
C ASN A 137 -5.08 10.29 3.82
N HIS A 138 -5.37 9.19 3.12
CA HIS A 138 -4.53 8.01 3.09
C HIS A 138 -4.72 7.20 1.80
N VAL A 139 -3.85 6.23 1.61
CA VAL A 139 -3.88 5.28 0.48
C VAL A 139 -3.84 3.87 1.03
N HIS A 140 -4.72 3.00 0.54
CA HIS A 140 -4.61 1.56 0.70
C HIS A 140 -4.23 0.91 -0.62
N LEU A 141 -3.39 -0.09 -0.57
CA LEU A 141 -3.06 -0.88 -1.74
C LEU A 141 -2.75 -2.34 -1.39
N VAL A 142 -2.92 -3.20 -2.38
CA VAL A 142 -2.47 -4.59 -2.38
C VAL A 142 -1.48 -4.74 -3.52
N VAL A 143 -0.25 -5.11 -3.21
CA VAL A 143 0.85 -5.12 -4.17
C VAL A 143 1.67 -6.40 -4.06
N ASP A 144 1.99 -7.00 -5.22
CA ASP A 144 2.98 -8.06 -5.31
C ASP A 144 4.37 -7.43 -5.40
N VAL A 145 5.16 -7.63 -4.38
CA VAL A 145 6.54 -7.14 -4.30
C VAL A 145 7.45 -8.12 -5.05
N TRP A 146 8.14 -7.63 -6.06
CA TRP A 146 9.06 -8.47 -6.84
C TRP A 146 10.51 -8.30 -6.38
N ASP A 147 11.33 -7.70 -7.24
CA ASP A 147 12.76 -7.53 -7.00
C ASP A 147 13.15 -6.22 -6.31
N VAL A 148 12.19 -5.29 -6.20
CA VAL A 148 12.38 -4.00 -5.53
C VAL A 148 11.75 -4.05 -4.14
N PRO A 149 12.50 -3.85 -3.06
CA PRO A 149 11.96 -3.86 -1.70
C PRO A 149 10.81 -2.88 -1.50
N LEU A 150 9.79 -3.29 -0.73
CA LEU A 150 8.60 -2.48 -0.47
C LEU A 150 8.96 -1.09 0.07
N VAL A 151 9.94 -1.00 0.96
CA VAL A 151 10.40 0.29 1.51
C VAL A 151 10.90 1.24 0.41
N LYS A 152 11.57 0.73 -0.62
CA LYS A 152 12.03 1.55 -1.75
C LYS A 152 10.85 2.01 -2.62
N LEU A 153 9.89 1.14 -2.87
CA LEU A 153 8.66 1.47 -3.60
C LEU A 153 7.90 2.59 -2.89
N ILE A 154 7.64 2.42 -1.59
CA ILE A 154 6.92 3.42 -0.78
C ILE A 154 7.68 4.75 -0.73
N ASN A 155 8.99 4.73 -0.55
CA ASN A 155 9.79 5.95 -0.55
C ASN A 155 9.74 6.66 -1.91
N SER A 156 9.75 5.91 -3.02
CA SER A 156 9.59 6.46 -4.36
C SER A 156 8.21 7.09 -4.55
N TRP A 157 7.14 6.37 -4.21
CA TRP A 157 5.76 6.87 -4.32
C TRP A 157 5.54 8.12 -3.47
N LYS A 158 5.94 8.08 -2.19
CA LYS A 158 5.84 9.22 -1.27
C LYS A 158 6.70 10.40 -1.73
N GLY A 159 7.93 10.15 -2.18
CA GLY A 159 8.85 11.21 -2.61
C GLY A 159 8.34 11.95 -3.84
N LYS A 160 8.00 11.21 -4.91
CA LYS A 160 7.46 11.79 -6.15
C LYS A 160 6.16 12.56 -5.90
N SER A 161 5.22 11.94 -5.18
CA SER A 161 3.94 12.59 -4.88
C SER A 161 4.07 13.80 -3.97
N SER A 162 4.96 13.79 -2.96
CA SER A 162 5.22 14.95 -2.12
C SER A 162 5.76 16.14 -2.91
N GLN A 163 6.67 15.89 -3.84
CA GLN A 163 7.25 16.94 -4.67
C GLN A 163 6.19 17.61 -5.54
N LEU A 164 5.38 16.81 -6.23
CA LEU A 164 4.31 17.32 -7.09
C LEU A 164 3.19 17.97 -6.28
N ALA A 165 2.82 17.37 -5.14
CA ALA A 165 1.83 17.92 -4.24
C ALA A 165 2.24 19.30 -3.70
N ASN A 166 3.47 19.43 -3.20
CA ASN A 166 3.95 20.68 -2.67
C ASN A 166 4.02 21.78 -3.74
N ALA A 167 4.36 21.42 -4.98
CA ALA A 167 4.32 22.36 -6.12
C ALA A 167 2.89 22.79 -6.46
N LEU A 168 1.96 21.83 -6.61
CA LEU A 168 0.57 22.10 -6.96
C LEU A 168 -0.16 22.94 -5.90
N LEU A 169 0.07 22.63 -4.63
CA LEU A 169 -0.59 23.28 -3.49
C LEU A 169 0.16 24.52 -2.98
N HIS A 170 1.24 24.94 -3.68
CA HIS A 170 2.08 26.08 -3.28
C HIS A 170 2.50 26.03 -1.80
N ARG A 171 2.84 24.83 -1.32
CA ARG A 171 3.23 24.57 0.07
C ARG A 171 4.64 23.96 0.17
N ASN A 172 5.17 23.95 1.38
CA ASN A 172 6.43 23.29 1.72
C ASN A 172 6.24 22.34 2.92
N GLY A 173 7.21 21.44 3.13
CA GLY A 173 7.24 20.56 4.28
C GLY A 173 6.74 19.14 4.00
N LYS A 174 6.54 18.38 5.07
CA LYS A 174 6.15 16.97 4.98
C LYS A 174 4.73 16.86 4.44
N PHE A 175 4.55 16.01 3.42
CA PHE A 175 3.24 15.67 2.86
C PHE A 175 2.72 14.35 3.44
N TRP A 176 3.58 13.34 3.57
CA TRP A 176 3.26 12.03 4.12
C TRP A 176 3.80 11.85 5.54
N GLN A 177 3.14 11.02 6.33
CA GLN A 177 3.72 10.45 7.54
C GLN A 177 4.96 9.63 7.16
N GLU A 178 5.92 9.55 8.08
CA GLU A 178 7.17 8.85 7.83
C GLU A 178 6.94 7.35 7.69
N ASP A 179 6.17 6.80 8.59
CA ASP A 179 5.88 5.37 8.65
C ASP A 179 4.70 4.95 7.75
N TYR A 180 4.48 3.65 7.63
CA TYR A 180 3.39 3.03 6.89
C TYR A 180 3.01 1.71 7.56
N TYR A 181 1.88 1.14 7.18
CA TYR A 181 1.46 -0.20 7.59
C TYR A 181 1.66 -1.17 6.45
N ASP A 182 2.15 -2.37 6.77
CA ASP A 182 2.14 -3.48 5.84
C ASP A 182 1.69 -4.77 6.53
N THR A 183 1.08 -5.64 5.74
CA THR A 183 0.68 -6.98 6.18
C THR A 183 0.87 -7.94 5.02
N VAL A 184 1.63 -9.01 5.27
CA VAL A 184 1.80 -10.08 4.29
C VAL A 184 0.49 -10.83 4.07
N ILE A 185 0.09 -10.95 2.82
CA ILE A 185 -1.06 -11.76 2.40
C ILE A 185 -0.66 -13.23 2.47
N ARG A 186 -1.46 -14.03 3.19
CA ARG A 186 -1.09 -15.42 3.56
C ARG A 186 -1.60 -16.48 2.60
N ASP A 187 -2.74 -16.20 1.98
CA ASP A 187 -3.46 -17.14 1.13
C ASP A 187 -4.41 -16.40 0.19
N GLU A 188 -5.01 -17.12 -0.75
CA GLU A 188 -5.95 -16.55 -1.72
C GLU A 188 -7.20 -15.95 -1.06
N ALA A 189 -7.72 -16.56 0.00
CA ALA A 189 -8.87 -16.04 0.73
C ALA A 189 -8.52 -14.72 1.44
N HIS A 190 -7.30 -14.60 1.97
CA HIS A 190 -6.78 -13.35 2.52
C HIS A 190 -6.62 -12.29 1.43
N LEU A 191 -6.08 -12.67 0.25
CA LEU A 191 -5.95 -11.77 -0.90
C LEU A 191 -7.31 -11.21 -1.32
N LYS A 192 -8.30 -12.06 -1.52
CA LYS A 192 -9.67 -11.65 -1.89
C LYS A 192 -10.27 -10.69 -0.84
N ARG A 193 -10.08 -10.97 0.45
CA ARG A 193 -10.54 -10.07 1.52
C ARG A 193 -9.81 -8.72 1.49
N ALA A 194 -8.50 -8.71 1.28
CA ALA A 194 -7.70 -7.49 1.22
C ALA A 194 -8.08 -6.62 0.01
N ILE A 195 -8.25 -7.22 -1.17
CA ILE A 195 -8.74 -6.52 -2.37
C ILE A 195 -10.12 -5.93 -2.10
N ARG A 196 -11.07 -6.76 -1.63
CA ARG A 196 -12.42 -6.30 -1.32
C ARG A 196 -12.42 -5.18 -0.27
N TYR A 197 -11.62 -5.31 0.77
CA TYR A 197 -11.48 -4.28 1.80
C TYR A 197 -10.98 -2.97 1.18
N THR A 198 -9.91 -3.02 0.38
CA THR A 198 -9.33 -1.86 -0.31
C THR A 198 -10.38 -1.15 -1.16
N GLU A 199 -11.09 -1.89 -2.01
CA GLU A 199 -12.04 -1.32 -2.96
C GLU A 199 -13.36 -0.86 -2.32
N GLN A 200 -13.80 -1.48 -1.22
CA GLN A 200 -15.01 -1.10 -0.49
C GLN A 200 -14.78 0.03 0.53
N ASN A 201 -13.55 0.49 0.70
CA ASN A 201 -13.23 1.51 1.69
C ASN A 201 -14.01 2.82 1.51
N PRO A 202 -14.19 3.37 0.28
CA PRO A 202 -15.00 4.58 0.09
C PRO A 202 -16.47 4.40 0.46
N VAL A 203 -17.02 3.20 0.22
CA VAL A 203 -18.41 2.89 0.59
C VAL A 203 -18.55 2.81 2.12
N LYS A 204 -17.61 2.12 2.77
CA LYS A 204 -17.55 2.02 4.24
C LYS A 204 -17.40 3.41 4.90
N ALA A 205 -16.64 4.31 4.30
CA ALA A 205 -16.46 5.69 4.74
C ALA A 205 -17.59 6.63 4.31
N CYS A 206 -18.67 6.12 3.70
CA CYS A 206 -19.81 6.89 3.20
C CYS A 206 -19.43 7.96 2.15
N LEU A 207 -18.34 7.79 1.42
CA LEU A 207 -17.87 8.68 0.36
C LEU A 207 -18.45 8.32 -1.02
N ALA A 208 -18.89 7.08 -1.20
CA ALA A 208 -19.53 6.58 -2.43
C ALA A 208 -20.64 5.59 -2.07
N LYS A 209 -21.63 5.44 -2.95
CA LYS A 209 -22.71 4.45 -2.78
C LYS A 209 -22.29 3.05 -3.22
N ALA A 210 -21.41 2.99 -4.23
CA ALA A 210 -20.82 1.75 -4.73
C ALA A 210 -19.31 1.93 -4.96
N ALA A 211 -18.52 0.85 -4.80
CA ALA A 211 -17.07 0.91 -4.94
C ALA A 211 -16.62 1.46 -6.31
N ARG A 212 -17.34 1.12 -7.38
CA ARG A 212 -17.03 1.57 -8.75
C ARG A 212 -17.30 3.06 -9.00
N GLU A 213 -18.08 3.71 -8.13
CA GLU A 213 -18.36 5.15 -8.23
C GLU A 213 -17.22 6.01 -7.69
N TRP A 214 -16.33 5.43 -6.89
CA TRP A 214 -15.16 6.16 -6.40
C TRP A 214 -14.10 6.25 -7.49
N PRO A 215 -13.77 7.46 -7.98
CA PRO A 215 -12.94 7.61 -9.18
C PRO A 215 -11.49 7.17 -8.98
N TRP A 216 -11.00 7.14 -7.74
CA TRP A 216 -9.60 6.88 -7.40
C TRP A 216 -9.40 5.51 -6.76
N SER A 217 -9.99 4.49 -7.40
CA SER A 217 -9.93 3.11 -6.92
C SER A 217 -9.83 2.12 -8.08
N SER A 218 -9.12 1.02 -7.86
CA SER A 218 -9.06 -0.11 -8.78
C SER A 218 -10.44 -0.72 -9.07
N ALA A 219 -11.42 -0.52 -8.17
CA ALA A 219 -12.77 -1.03 -8.34
C ALA A 219 -13.44 -0.58 -9.67
N ARG A 220 -13.14 0.63 -10.16
CA ARG A 220 -13.68 1.14 -11.42
C ARG A 220 -13.17 0.38 -12.65
N HIS A 221 -12.03 -0.30 -12.51
CA HIS A 221 -11.38 -1.04 -13.59
C HIS A 221 -11.62 -2.56 -13.52
N ARG A 222 -12.34 -3.05 -12.50
CA ARG A 222 -12.66 -4.48 -12.38
C ARG A 222 -13.60 -4.91 -13.48
N ASP A 223 -13.23 -5.99 -14.13
CA ASP A 223 -14.07 -6.68 -15.11
C ASP A 223 -14.86 -7.83 -14.45
N GLU A 224 -15.60 -8.55 -15.27
CA GLU A 224 -16.39 -9.73 -14.86
C GLU A 224 -15.54 -10.86 -14.26
N TYR A 225 -14.24 -10.90 -14.59
CA TYR A 225 -13.29 -11.90 -14.08
C TYR A 225 -12.49 -11.41 -12.87
N GLU A 226 -12.87 -10.28 -12.29
CA GLU A 226 -12.18 -9.65 -11.15
C GLU A 226 -10.70 -9.30 -11.43
N ARG A 227 -10.29 -9.25 -12.70
CA ARG A 227 -8.96 -8.86 -13.13
C ARG A 227 -8.94 -7.40 -13.55
N LEU A 228 -7.81 -6.76 -13.33
CA LEU A 228 -7.60 -5.42 -13.87
C LEU A 228 -7.36 -5.52 -15.40
N PRO A 229 -7.93 -4.62 -16.23
CA PRO A 229 -7.88 -4.74 -17.68
C PRO A 229 -6.49 -4.92 -18.27
N TRP A 230 -5.48 -4.24 -17.72
CA TRP A 230 -4.10 -4.33 -18.17
C TRP A 230 -3.37 -5.60 -17.72
N GLN A 231 -3.94 -6.38 -16.81
CA GLN A 231 -3.39 -7.67 -16.35
C GLN A 231 -3.85 -8.85 -17.24
N ARG A 232 -4.75 -8.62 -18.18
CA ARG A 232 -5.30 -9.67 -19.07
C ARG A 232 -4.36 -10.10 -20.20
N ARG A 233 -3.31 -9.33 -20.48
CA ARG A 233 -2.42 -9.56 -21.63
C ARG A 233 -1.30 -10.55 -21.32
N GLU A 234 -1.69 -11.73 -20.85
CA GLU A 234 -0.79 -12.89 -20.76
C GLU A 234 -1.15 -13.94 -21.80
#